data_a5d75106cdb834bac0f14548eabf1f09
#
_entry.id   a5d75106cdb834bac0f14548eabf1f09
#
_cell.length_a   1.000
_cell.length_b   1.000
_cell.length_c   1.000
_cell.angle_alpha   90.00
_cell.angle_beta   90.00
_cell.angle_gamma   90.00
#
_symmetry.space_group_name_H-M   'P 1'
#
loop_
_entity.id
_entity.type
_entity.pdbx_description
1 polymer ?
#
loop_
_entity_poly.entity_id
_entity_poly.type
_entity_poly.pdbx_seq_one_letter_code
_entity_poly.pdbx_strand_id
1 'polypeptide(L)'
;MKKAIIVMAMLLVVGQAWAWKPKFVGHRGCNKGVMNTAEAFRNGADFYHYDGLECDVRVTSDRQYVISHDETTNAVGGNLTVASATLAQLKAENYTQTRSGVTYSGKICTVAEYLDICAEKNVFPVIELKWTTGINNNDMSNFPGLAQLIKDKGMTDKVVILTSMKSSLEYVKTHYPEFKCQFLCTTGWKGAQEWCKKWNLNPSIQVGSFDIYAVKSYVEMGMEVAAWTVNSLATYKSVGAMGVTMMTCDYLMPSEMPELADINWDDVEPVLEPLEVKCDTAYIFSRALNNLPDNFPSGLDTDKSPYKSAQQACVIDGVFYTNNYTTSTLVAFNESGMVDHGYATGTNSHGICTDDAGNLIQRADGLTKTPNTLVLYKKGSKTPVNVTFELRNNGQSNFISASGDVFSAEGGYIYFFPNGQKVVDIVKITDGKFEEVTSSGTLSIAGSTAGVVYPIKNDPQHFIYQVRGNGYYLYNKEDKADYVTGKSSTSAPNRNSSLGGCLFELAGHKLFAHASGSNYNGGFTIKDMSANKASILTLPVLGTGGYSANPSVGASTL
;
A
#
# COMPACT_ATOMS: atom_id res chain seq x y z
N MET A 1 48.61 -36.17 24.65
CA MET A 1 47.32 -35.64 24.30
C MET A 1 47.47 -34.20 23.84
N LYS A 2 47.55 -33.99 22.53
CA LYS A 2 47.70 -32.64 21.92
C LYS A 2 46.30 -32.11 21.60
N LYS A 3 45.89 -31.02 22.25
CA LYS A 3 44.65 -30.32 21.92
C LYS A 3 44.89 -29.47 20.67
N ALA A 4 44.22 -29.84 19.59
CA ALA A 4 44.15 -29.03 18.39
C ALA A 4 43.12 -27.90 18.62
N ILE A 5 43.56 -26.65 18.60
CA ILE A 5 42.71 -25.46 18.57
C ILE A 5 42.38 -25.24 17.09
N ILE A 6 41.12 -25.45 16.73
CA ILE A 6 40.58 -25.05 15.44
C ILE A 6 40.20 -23.58 15.56
N VAL A 7 41.00 -22.69 14.97
CA VAL A 7 40.64 -21.29 14.75
C VAL A 7 39.74 -21.25 13.54
N MET A 8 38.46 -21.08 13.79
CA MET A 8 37.47 -20.83 12.73
C MET A 8 37.61 -19.36 12.32
N ALA A 9 38.31 -19.14 11.22
CA ALA A 9 38.35 -17.82 10.58
C ALA A 9 36.95 -17.56 9.98
N MET A 10 36.14 -16.73 10.63
CA MET A 10 34.99 -16.10 9.99
C MET A 10 35.52 -15.19 8.89
N LEU A 11 35.46 -15.63 7.66
CA LEU A 11 35.49 -14.75 6.50
C LEU A 11 34.23 -13.89 6.56
N LEU A 12 34.39 -12.64 6.99
CA LEU A 12 33.45 -11.58 6.68
C LEU A 12 33.48 -11.42 5.15
N VAL A 13 32.59 -12.10 4.46
CA VAL A 13 32.24 -11.72 3.11
C VAL A 13 31.46 -10.42 3.24
N VAL A 14 32.18 -9.30 3.17
CA VAL A 14 31.55 -8.03 2.86
C VAL A 14 31.02 -8.21 1.46
N GLY A 15 29.71 -8.45 1.35
CA GLY A 15 29.03 -8.51 0.07
C GLY A 15 29.28 -7.18 -0.65
N GLN A 16 30.11 -7.23 -1.70
CA GLN A 16 30.19 -6.08 -2.60
C GLN A 16 28.83 -6.00 -3.27
N ALA A 17 28.08 -4.96 -2.95
CA ALA A 17 26.88 -4.62 -3.70
C ALA A 17 27.32 -4.42 -5.15
N TRP A 18 26.86 -5.29 -6.05
CA TRP A 18 27.13 -5.18 -7.48
C TRP A 18 26.29 -4.02 -8.00
N ALA A 19 26.95 -3.03 -8.56
CA ALA A 19 26.26 -1.93 -9.20
C ALA A 19 25.78 -2.38 -10.58
N TRP A 20 24.55 -2.08 -10.95
CA TRP A 20 23.95 -2.49 -12.21
C TRP A 20 23.21 -1.36 -12.91
N LYS A 21 22.92 -1.54 -14.18
CA LYS A 21 22.05 -0.64 -14.97
C LYS A 21 20.95 -1.40 -15.64
N PRO A 22 19.71 -0.87 -15.67
CA PRO A 22 18.63 -1.45 -16.47
C PRO A 22 18.93 -1.31 -17.95
N LYS A 23 18.26 -2.12 -18.78
CA LYS A 23 18.23 -1.91 -20.24
C LYS A 23 17.40 -0.68 -20.56
N PHE A 24 17.89 0.16 -21.44
CA PHE A 24 17.19 1.34 -21.92
C PHE A 24 16.53 1.08 -23.26
N VAL A 25 15.25 1.46 -23.37
CA VAL A 25 14.45 1.31 -24.59
C VAL A 25 13.98 2.69 -25.05
N GLY A 26 14.25 3.04 -26.29
CA GLY A 26 13.82 4.31 -26.87
C GLY A 26 12.34 4.28 -27.21
N HIS A 27 11.51 5.06 -26.49
CA HIS A 27 10.07 5.18 -26.70
C HIS A 27 9.79 5.85 -28.06
N ARG A 28 9.15 5.10 -28.96
CA ARG A 28 8.90 5.54 -30.35
C ARG A 28 10.17 6.02 -31.07
N GLY A 29 11.27 5.35 -30.78
CA GLY A 29 12.62 5.72 -31.18
C GLY A 29 13.33 6.60 -30.17
N CYS A 30 13.11 7.89 -30.19
CA CYS A 30 13.60 8.87 -29.22
C CYS A 30 12.99 10.25 -29.51
N ASN A 31 13.35 11.28 -28.70
CA ASN A 31 12.88 12.66 -28.94
C ASN A 31 13.70 13.46 -29.99
N LYS A 32 14.70 12.85 -30.61
CA LYS A 32 15.45 13.46 -31.76
C LYS A 32 14.96 12.90 -33.07
N GLY A 33 13.87 13.46 -33.57
CA GLY A 33 13.16 13.05 -34.79
C GLY A 33 11.65 13.08 -34.58
N VAL A 34 10.90 12.95 -35.66
CA VAL A 34 9.47 12.66 -35.57
C VAL A 34 9.29 11.27 -34.99
N MET A 35 8.45 11.11 -33.98
CA MET A 35 8.22 9.81 -33.35
C MET A 35 7.84 8.72 -34.36
N ASN A 36 8.29 7.50 -34.11
CA ASN A 36 7.97 6.35 -34.97
C ASN A 36 8.48 6.49 -36.45
N THR A 37 9.57 7.24 -36.65
CA THR A 37 10.24 7.35 -37.95
C THR A 37 11.63 6.73 -37.92
N ALA A 38 12.14 6.42 -39.12
CA ALA A 38 13.48 5.85 -39.28
C ALA A 38 14.58 6.74 -38.65
N GLU A 39 14.42 8.07 -38.73
CA GLU A 39 15.36 9.02 -38.11
C GLU A 39 15.35 8.90 -36.58
N ALA A 40 14.15 8.87 -35.95
CA ALA A 40 14.04 8.71 -34.50
C ALA A 40 14.63 7.38 -34.00
N PHE A 41 14.44 6.30 -34.75
CA PHE A 41 15.03 5.00 -34.45
C PHE A 41 16.55 5.01 -34.57
N ARG A 42 17.11 5.56 -35.63
CA ARG A 42 18.56 5.69 -35.80
C ARG A 42 19.17 6.58 -34.71
N ASN A 43 18.56 7.70 -34.38
CA ASN A 43 19.03 8.58 -33.29
C ASN A 43 18.90 7.91 -31.92
N GLY A 44 17.91 7.07 -31.69
CA GLY A 44 17.80 6.27 -30.48
C GLY A 44 18.99 5.35 -30.30
N ALA A 45 19.42 4.69 -31.39
CA ALA A 45 20.58 3.80 -31.37
C ALA A 45 21.93 4.54 -31.40
N ASP A 46 22.10 5.51 -32.32
CA ASP A 46 23.40 6.13 -32.57
C ASP A 46 23.74 7.28 -31.62
N PHE A 47 22.75 8.06 -31.21
CA PHE A 47 22.95 9.21 -30.32
C PHE A 47 22.70 8.88 -28.86
N TYR A 48 21.58 8.21 -28.56
CA TYR A 48 21.23 7.86 -27.17
C TYR A 48 21.86 6.54 -26.72
N HIS A 49 22.28 5.69 -27.64
CA HIS A 49 22.83 4.36 -27.37
C HIS A 49 21.89 3.46 -26.57
N TYR A 50 20.61 3.48 -26.94
CA TYR A 50 19.63 2.59 -26.34
C TYR A 50 19.88 1.13 -26.71
N ASP A 51 19.61 0.23 -25.76
CA ASP A 51 19.73 -1.22 -25.95
C ASP A 51 18.62 -1.78 -26.85
N GLY A 52 17.45 -1.14 -26.81
CA GLY A 52 16.28 -1.49 -27.60
C GLY A 52 15.54 -0.25 -28.10
N LEU A 53 14.68 -0.45 -29.09
CA LEU A 53 13.82 0.59 -29.64
C LEU A 53 12.37 0.11 -29.57
N GLU A 54 11.46 0.98 -29.12
CA GLU A 54 10.04 0.68 -29.08
C GLU A 54 9.32 1.38 -30.22
N CYS A 55 8.33 0.68 -30.80
CA CYS A 55 7.48 1.18 -31.87
C CYS A 55 6.04 0.70 -31.75
N ASP A 56 5.11 1.46 -32.34
CA ASP A 56 3.67 1.21 -32.35
C ASP A 56 3.22 0.68 -33.72
N VAL A 57 2.80 -0.58 -33.83
CA VAL A 57 2.46 -1.19 -35.11
C VAL A 57 0.97 -1.12 -35.41
N ARG A 58 0.66 -0.61 -36.64
CA ARG A 58 -0.67 -0.61 -37.24
C ARG A 58 -0.67 -1.21 -38.62
N VAL A 59 -1.85 -1.45 -39.18
CA VAL A 59 -2.05 -2.07 -40.48
C VAL A 59 -2.78 -1.12 -41.41
N THR A 60 -2.28 -0.94 -42.61
CA THR A 60 -2.88 -0.09 -43.69
C THR A 60 -4.05 -0.81 -44.37
N SER A 61 -4.80 -0.06 -45.22
CA SER A 61 -5.87 -0.64 -46.04
C SER A 61 -5.39 -1.70 -47.04
N ASP A 62 -4.17 -1.57 -47.53
CA ASP A 62 -3.48 -2.55 -48.40
C ASP A 62 -2.63 -3.58 -47.62
N ARG A 63 -2.95 -3.79 -46.31
CA ARG A 63 -2.36 -4.83 -45.47
C ARG A 63 -0.85 -4.71 -45.23
N GLN A 64 -0.30 -3.51 -45.27
CA GLN A 64 1.10 -3.26 -44.93
C GLN A 64 1.25 -2.90 -43.45
N TYR A 65 2.32 -3.36 -42.81
CA TYR A 65 2.64 -3.03 -41.43
C TYR A 65 3.41 -1.72 -41.37
N VAL A 66 2.81 -0.70 -40.75
CA VAL A 66 3.40 0.62 -40.56
C VAL A 66 3.48 0.97 -39.09
N ILE A 67 4.32 1.94 -38.77
CA ILE A 67 4.54 2.36 -37.40
C ILE A 67 3.85 3.71 -37.17
N SER A 68 2.82 3.71 -36.31
CA SER A 68 2.05 4.87 -35.89
C SER A 68 1.36 4.62 -34.58
N HIS A 69 1.54 5.53 -33.60
CA HIS A 69 0.87 5.40 -32.30
C HIS A 69 -0.63 5.60 -32.43
N ASP A 70 -1.04 6.72 -33.03
CA ASP A 70 -2.46 7.05 -33.16
C ASP A 70 -3.07 6.42 -34.41
N GLU A 71 -4.40 6.32 -34.43
CA GLU A 71 -5.17 5.85 -35.60
C GLU A 71 -5.05 6.78 -36.79
N THR A 72 -4.74 8.05 -36.53
CA THR A 72 -4.54 9.07 -37.53
C THR A 72 -3.12 9.64 -37.46
N THR A 73 -2.66 10.22 -38.55
CA THR A 73 -1.35 10.87 -38.65
C THR A 73 -1.34 12.30 -38.09
N ASN A 74 -2.45 12.76 -37.50
CA ASN A 74 -2.61 14.15 -37.03
C ASN A 74 -1.55 14.58 -36.00
N ALA A 75 -1.16 13.70 -35.08
CA ALA A 75 -0.17 14.00 -34.05
C ALA A 75 1.23 14.29 -34.60
N VAL A 76 1.48 13.92 -35.87
CA VAL A 76 2.73 14.15 -36.58
C VAL A 76 2.55 15.06 -37.77
N GLY A 77 1.47 15.87 -37.82
CA GLY A 77 1.22 16.86 -38.84
C GLY A 77 0.64 16.33 -40.14
N GLY A 78 0.22 15.08 -40.19
CA GLY A 78 -0.53 14.51 -41.31
C GLY A 78 -2.05 14.67 -41.15
N ASN A 79 -2.83 14.04 -42.03
CA ASN A 79 -4.28 14.09 -42.00
C ASN A 79 -4.97 12.79 -42.43
N LEU A 80 -4.25 11.68 -42.48
CA LEU A 80 -4.75 10.39 -42.92
C LEU A 80 -5.13 9.48 -41.73
N THR A 81 -6.16 8.65 -41.96
CA THR A 81 -6.46 7.52 -41.08
C THR A 81 -5.70 6.30 -41.58
N VAL A 82 -4.85 5.72 -40.72
CA VAL A 82 -3.90 4.65 -41.12
C VAL A 82 -4.64 3.44 -41.71
N ALA A 83 -5.72 2.99 -41.10
CA ALA A 83 -6.46 1.81 -41.57
C ALA A 83 -7.19 2.03 -42.91
N SER A 84 -7.45 3.29 -43.29
CA SER A 84 -8.15 3.64 -44.53
C SER A 84 -7.21 4.05 -45.65
N ALA A 85 -5.94 4.32 -45.32
CA ALA A 85 -4.92 4.74 -46.26
C ALA A 85 -4.06 3.56 -46.72
N THR A 86 -3.59 3.61 -47.95
CA THR A 86 -2.55 2.70 -48.45
C THR A 86 -1.17 3.13 -47.96
N LEU A 87 -0.19 2.23 -47.96
CA LEU A 87 1.20 2.57 -47.66
C LEU A 87 1.70 3.72 -48.59
N ALA A 88 1.36 3.68 -49.86
CA ALA A 88 1.76 4.71 -50.81
C ALA A 88 1.24 6.10 -50.43
N GLN A 89 -0.03 6.20 -49.97
CA GLN A 89 -0.60 7.46 -49.51
C GLN A 89 0.11 7.97 -48.24
N LEU A 90 0.34 7.08 -47.27
CA LEU A 90 1.06 7.44 -46.04
C LEU A 90 2.50 7.87 -46.31
N LYS A 91 3.22 7.20 -47.19
CA LYS A 91 4.60 7.57 -47.60
C LYS A 91 4.65 8.91 -48.38
N ALA A 92 3.55 9.32 -49.02
CA ALA A 92 3.47 10.60 -49.73
C ALA A 92 3.44 11.78 -48.74
N GLU A 93 2.85 11.63 -47.55
CA GLU A 93 2.83 12.67 -46.51
C GLU A 93 4.24 12.99 -45.97
N ASN A 94 4.44 14.26 -45.61
CA ASN A 94 5.60 14.70 -44.82
C ASN A 94 5.14 14.97 -43.40
N TYR A 95 5.63 14.19 -42.46
CA TYR A 95 5.34 14.38 -41.05
C TYR A 95 6.26 15.40 -40.43
N THR A 96 5.72 16.21 -39.52
CA THR A 96 6.48 17.22 -38.78
C THR A 96 6.09 17.18 -37.33
N GLN A 97 7.07 17.31 -36.44
CA GLN A 97 6.83 17.36 -35.01
C GLN A 97 7.88 18.23 -34.33
N THR A 98 7.44 19.13 -33.44
CA THR A 98 8.35 19.91 -32.60
C THR A 98 8.56 19.19 -31.27
N ARG A 99 9.82 18.87 -30.99
CA ARG A 99 10.23 18.19 -29.75
C ARG A 99 11.40 18.93 -29.13
N SER A 100 11.30 19.29 -27.86
CA SER A 100 12.31 20.08 -27.15
C SER A 100 12.75 21.36 -27.87
N GLY A 101 11.78 22.07 -28.51
CA GLY A 101 12.02 23.32 -29.23
C GLY A 101 12.61 23.14 -30.64
N VAL A 102 12.88 21.93 -31.09
CA VAL A 102 13.38 21.63 -32.46
C VAL A 102 12.27 20.99 -33.27
N THR A 103 12.05 21.50 -34.50
CA THR A 103 11.10 20.93 -35.45
C THR A 103 11.82 19.92 -36.35
N TYR A 104 11.33 18.70 -36.34
CA TYR A 104 11.80 17.61 -37.19
C TYR A 104 10.81 17.31 -38.28
N SER A 105 11.32 16.75 -39.39
CA SER A 105 10.49 16.26 -40.51
C SER A 105 10.87 14.81 -40.80
N GLY A 106 9.90 14.01 -41.24
CA GLY A 106 10.14 12.60 -41.51
C GLY A 106 9.02 11.97 -42.36
N LYS A 107 9.19 10.70 -42.64
CA LYS A 107 8.23 9.85 -43.33
C LYS A 107 7.81 8.72 -42.43
N ILE A 108 6.60 8.17 -42.66
CA ILE A 108 6.17 6.97 -41.95
C ILE A 108 7.20 5.83 -42.17
N CYS A 109 7.50 5.11 -41.12
CA CYS A 109 8.35 3.93 -41.17
C CYS A 109 7.50 2.67 -41.30
N THR A 110 7.90 1.73 -42.10
CA THR A 110 7.33 0.37 -42.10
C THR A 110 8.01 -0.49 -41.04
N VAL A 111 7.34 -1.56 -40.59
CA VAL A 111 7.94 -2.50 -39.66
C VAL A 111 9.17 -3.18 -40.29
N ALA A 112 9.16 -3.43 -41.58
CA ALA A 112 10.32 -4.00 -42.29
C ALA A 112 11.54 -3.06 -42.19
N GLU A 113 11.38 -1.76 -42.48
CA GLU A 113 12.44 -0.74 -42.36
C GLU A 113 12.95 -0.62 -40.89
N TYR A 114 12.05 -0.67 -39.95
CA TYR A 114 12.40 -0.63 -38.51
C TYR A 114 13.22 -1.84 -38.07
N LEU A 115 12.80 -3.05 -38.45
CA LEU A 115 13.55 -4.28 -38.13
C LEU A 115 14.93 -4.27 -38.78
N ASP A 116 15.07 -3.74 -40.00
CA ASP A 116 16.37 -3.56 -40.67
C ASP A 116 17.27 -2.59 -39.88
N ILE A 117 16.71 -1.49 -39.35
CA ILE A 117 17.44 -0.55 -38.47
C ILE A 117 17.87 -1.26 -37.21
N CYS A 118 16.98 -2.01 -36.55
CA CYS A 118 17.33 -2.77 -35.34
C CYS A 118 18.45 -3.77 -35.60
N ALA A 119 18.42 -4.47 -36.73
CA ALA A 119 19.47 -5.41 -37.13
C ALA A 119 20.80 -4.67 -37.39
N GLU A 120 20.79 -3.61 -38.17
CA GLU A 120 21.96 -2.79 -38.51
C GLU A 120 22.64 -2.23 -37.23
N LYS A 121 21.84 -1.74 -36.30
CA LYS A 121 22.31 -1.10 -35.06
C LYS A 121 22.55 -2.07 -33.91
N ASN A 122 22.25 -3.35 -34.10
CA ASN A 122 22.34 -4.39 -33.08
C ASN A 122 21.58 -4.07 -31.79
N VAL A 123 20.38 -3.52 -31.93
CA VAL A 123 19.44 -3.22 -30.84
C VAL A 123 18.24 -4.17 -30.91
N PHE A 124 17.60 -4.45 -29.77
CA PHE A 124 16.43 -5.32 -29.80
C PHE A 124 15.14 -4.54 -30.07
N PRO A 125 14.24 -5.07 -30.93
CA PRO A 125 12.97 -4.44 -31.22
C PRO A 125 11.94 -4.72 -30.11
N VAL A 126 11.18 -3.69 -29.74
CA VAL A 126 9.99 -3.75 -28.86
C VAL A 126 8.81 -3.28 -29.68
N ILE A 127 7.84 -4.15 -29.93
CA ILE A 127 6.73 -3.91 -30.85
C ILE A 127 5.41 -3.87 -30.08
N GLU A 128 4.82 -2.69 -29.91
CA GLU A 128 3.48 -2.57 -29.37
C GLU A 128 2.41 -2.79 -30.46
N LEU A 129 1.49 -3.71 -30.19
CA LEU A 129 0.39 -4.02 -31.10
C LEU A 129 -0.73 -2.99 -30.93
N LYS A 130 -0.81 -2.02 -31.86
CA LYS A 130 -1.85 -0.96 -31.93
C LYS A 130 -2.79 -1.26 -33.08
N TRP A 131 -3.71 -2.19 -32.91
CA TRP A 131 -4.68 -2.51 -33.96
C TRP A 131 -5.64 -1.33 -34.19
N THR A 132 -6.01 -1.13 -35.46
CA THR A 132 -6.75 0.04 -35.91
C THR A 132 -8.25 -0.02 -35.65
N THR A 133 -8.90 1.16 -35.64
CA THR A 133 -10.36 1.32 -35.61
C THR A 133 -11.05 0.50 -36.67
N GLY A 134 -12.15 -0.16 -36.33
CA GLY A 134 -12.92 -1.01 -37.24
C GLY A 134 -12.39 -2.44 -37.34
N ILE A 135 -11.20 -2.71 -36.83
CA ILE A 135 -10.72 -4.06 -36.55
C ILE A 135 -10.89 -4.27 -35.05
N ASN A 136 -11.59 -5.31 -34.67
CA ASN A 136 -11.71 -5.70 -33.26
C ASN A 136 -10.28 -5.70 -32.64
N ASN A 137 -10.07 -4.98 -31.56
CA ASN A 137 -8.78 -4.90 -30.86
C ASN A 137 -8.21 -6.29 -30.47
N ASN A 138 -9.07 -7.32 -30.47
CA ASN A 138 -8.68 -8.72 -30.26
C ASN A 138 -8.52 -9.50 -31.58
N ASP A 139 -8.69 -8.84 -32.74
CA ASP A 139 -8.50 -9.51 -34.04
C ASP A 139 -7.01 -9.73 -34.33
N MET A 140 -6.55 -10.95 -34.13
CA MET A 140 -5.18 -11.37 -34.38
C MET A 140 -4.93 -11.86 -35.81
N SER A 141 -5.88 -11.66 -36.75
CA SER A 141 -5.76 -12.12 -38.15
C SER A 141 -4.54 -11.53 -38.89
N ASN A 142 -4.06 -10.38 -38.46
CA ASN A 142 -2.85 -9.74 -39.00
C ASN A 142 -1.55 -10.25 -38.34
N PHE A 143 -1.62 -10.91 -37.21
CA PHE A 143 -0.39 -11.31 -36.47
C PHE A 143 0.45 -12.36 -37.21
N PRO A 144 -0.10 -13.35 -37.93
CA PRO A 144 0.71 -14.33 -38.66
C PRO A 144 1.67 -13.69 -39.68
N GLY A 145 1.22 -12.68 -40.41
CA GLY A 145 2.07 -11.94 -41.37
C GLY A 145 3.16 -11.12 -40.67
N LEU A 146 2.84 -10.48 -39.54
CA LEU A 146 3.83 -9.78 -38.71
C LEU A 146 4.87 -10.76 -38.15
N ALA A 147 4.42 -11.90 -37.63
CA ALA A 147 5.30 -12.94 -37.10
C ALA A 147 6.24 -13.48 -38.18
N GLN A 148 5.74 -13.71 -39.42
CA GLN A 148 6.57 -14.14 -40.53
C GLN A 148 7.60 -13.08 -40.89
N LEU A 149 7.21 -11.81 -40.96
CA LEU A 149 8.13 -10.70 -41.24
C LEU A 149 9.26 -10.61 -40.20
N ILE A 150 8.95 -10.78 -38.91
CA ILE A 150 9.95 -10.81 -37.84
C ILE A 150 10.92 -11.98 -38.03
N LYS A 151 10.41 -13.17 -38.39
CA LYS A 151 11.23 -14.36 -38.68
C LYS A 151 12.14 -14.16 -39.90
N ASP A 152 11.61 -13.61 -40.98
CA ASP A 152 12.37 -13.35 -42.21
C ASP A 152 13.49 -12.32 -41.97
N LYS A 153 13.32 -11.42 -41.03
CA LYS A 153 14.35 -10.44 -40.61
C LYS A 153 15.32 -11.00 -39.56
N GLY A 154 15.18 -12.26 -39.13
CA GLY A 154 16.06 -12.91 -38.17
C GLY A 154 16.00 -12.32 -36.76
N MET A 155 14.85 -11.75 -36.39
CA MET A 155 14.67 -11.04 -35.12
C MET A 155 13.88 -11.83 -34.06
N THR A 156 13.58 -13.09 -34.32
CA THR A 156 12.75 -13.95 -33.44
C THR A 156 13.22 -13.96 -31.99
N ASP A 157 14.50 -14.13 -31.75
CA ASP A 157 15.08 -14.26 -30.41
C ASP A 157 15.28 -12.90 -29.70
N LYS A 158 15.21 -11.80 -30.45
CA LYS A 158 15.46 -10.44 -29.96
C LYS A 158 14.19 -9.65 -29.72
N VAL A 159 13.10 -9.94 -30.46
CA VAL A 159 11.87 -9.16 -30.41
C VAL A 159 11.12 -9.32 -29.08
N VAL A 160 10.56 -8.22 -28.62
CA VAL A 160 9.59 -8.18 -27.53
C VAL A 160 8.25 -7.71 -28.09
N ILE A 161 7.21 -8.52 -27.99
CA ILE A 161 5.83 -8.15 -28.34
C ILE A 161 5.17 -7.56 -27.12
N LEU A 162 4.60 -6.36 -27.27
CA LEU A 162 4.02 -5.56 -26.21
C LEU A 162 2.55 -5.24 -26.52
N THR A 163 1.64 -5.41 -25.57
CA THR A 163 0.26 -4.93 -25.65
C THR A 163 -0.45 -4.96 -24.30
N SER A 164 -1.47 -4.13 -24.13
CA SER A 164 -2.37 -4.15 -22.98
C SER A 164 -3.48 -5.20 -23.10
N MET A 165 -3.64 -5.83 -24.26
CA MET A 165 -4.71 -6.79 -24.53
C MET A 165 -4.30 -8.20 -24.10
N LYS A 166 -4.82 -8.69 -22.97
CA LYS A 166 -4.51 -10.03 -22.45
C LYS A 166 -4.77 -11.14 -23.46
N SER A 167 -5.92 -11.12 -24.14
CA SER A 167 -6.29 -12.10 -25.16
C SER A 167 -5.31 -12.14 -26.34
N SER A 168 -4.74 -11.00 -26.73
CA SER A 168 -3.72 -10.94 -27.78
C SER A 168 -2.43 -11.58 -27.33
N LEU A 169 -2.00 -11.36 -26.09
CA LEU A 169 -0.81 -12.03 -25.52
C LEU A 169 -1.01 -13.54 -25.41
N GLU A 170 -2.19 -13.96 -24.97
CA GLU A 170 -2.55 -15.39 -24.92
C GLU A 170 -2.51 -16.03 -26.31
N TYR A 171 -3.02 -15.34 -27.33
CA TYR A 171 -2.93 -15.79 -28.71
C TYR A 171 -1.46 -15.92 -29.18
N VAL A 172 -0.65 -14.88 -28.94
CA VAL A 172 0.77 -14.93 -29.31
C VAL A 172 1.48 -16.09 -28.62
N LYS A 173 1.30 -16.25 -27.33
CA LYS A 173 1.97 -17.33 -26.56
C LYS A 173 1.46 -18.72 -26.92
N THR A 174 0.23 -18.83 -27.41
CA THR A 174 -0.33 -20.13 -27.89
C THR A 174 0.24 -20.53 -29.24
N HIS A 175 0.37 -19.59 -30.19
CA HIS A 175 0.72 -19.90 -31.58
C HIS A 175 2.18 -19.60 -31.94
N TYR A 176 2.83 -18.73 -31.16
CA TYR A 176 4.21 -18.24 -31.37
C TYR A 176 4.94 -18.17 -30.02
N PRO A 177 5.08 -19.30 -29.29
CA PRO A 177 5.64 -19.34 -27.94
C PRO A 177 7.09 -18.84 -27.87
N GLU A 178 7.80 -18.84 -28.99
CA GLU A 178 9.17 -18.36 -29.14
C GLU A 178 9.34 -16.86 -28.90
N PHE A 179 8.30 -16.05 -29.14
CA PHE A 179 8.39 -14.60 -28.92
C PHE A 179 8.38 -14.25 -27.43
N LYS A 180 9.27 -13.33 -27.04
CA LYS A 180 9.18 -12.67 -25.75
C LYS A 180 8.00 -11.71 -25.76
N CYS A 181 7.24 -11.69 -24.67
CA CYS A 181 6.05 -10.85 -24.57
C CYS A 181 6.04 -10.08 -23.26
N GLN A 182 5.52 -8.85 -23.35
CA GLN A 182 5.28 -7.99 -22.18
C GLN A 182 3.82 -7.58 -22.10
N PHE A 183 3.27 -7.61 -20.90
CA PHE A 183 1.95 -7.07 -20.58
C PHE A 183 2.08 -5.58 -20.27
N LEU A 184 1.61 -4.73 -21.19
CA LEU A 184 1.58 -3.28 -21.02
C LEU A 184 0.41 -2.89 -20.12
N CYS A 185 0.69 -2.23 -19.00
CA CYS A 185 -0.37 -1.88 -18.06
C CYS A 185 -0.14 -0.56 -17.32
N THR A 186 -1.25 0.16 -17.12
CA THR A 186 -1.36 1.30 -16.21
C THR A 186 -1.99 0.88 -14.90
N THR A 187 -2.94 -0.05 -14.96
CA THR A 187 -3.67 -0.62 -13.83
C THR A 187 -3.83 -2.12 -14.05
N GLY A 188 -4.27 -2.83 -13.04
CA GLY A 188 -4.57 -4.28 -13.17
C GLY A 188 -3.33 -5.19 -13.24
N TRP A 189 -2.13 -4.65 -13.07
CA TRP A 189 -0.91 -5.44 -12.98
C TRP A 189 -0.76 -6.11 -11.61
N LYS A 190 -1.28 -5.48 -10.56
CA LYS A 190 -1.40 -6.10 -9.24
C LYS A 190 -2.41 -7.25 -9.32
N GLY A 191 -2.01 -8.44 -8.89
CA GLY A 191 -2.81 -9.65 -9.00
C GLY A 191 -2.80 -10.30 -10.41
N ALA A 192 -1.95 -9.84 -11.34
CA ALA A 192 -1.76 -10.49 -12.65
C ALA A 192 -0.55 -11.44 -12.68
N GLN A 193 0.14 -11.61 -11.54
CA GLN A 193 1.39 -12.37 -11.44
C GLN A 193 1.24 -13.82 -11.93
N GLU A 194 0.25 -14.54 -11.42
CA GLU A 194 -0.01 -15.93 -11.81
C GLU A 194 -0.38 -16.06 -13.30
N TRP A 195 -1.15 -15.09 -13.81
CA TRP A 195 -1.48 -15.07 -15.23
C TRP A 195 -0.23 -14.80 -16.09
N CYS A 196 0.62 -13.85 -15.70
CA CYS A 196 1.89 -13.58 -16.37
C CYS A 196 2.80 -14.82 -16.34
N LYS A 197 2.92 -15.47 -15.20
CA LYS A 197 3.70 -16.72 -15.05
C LYS A 197 3.17 -17.84 -15.95
N LYS A 198 1.86 -18.07 -15.93
CA LYS A 198 1.20 -19.09 -16.76
C LYS A 198 1.54 -18.91 -18.25
N TRP A 199 1.56 -17.68 -18.71
CA TRP A 199 1.77 -17.35 -20.12
C TRP A 199 3.21 -16.97 -20.46
N ASN A 200 4.13 -17.07 -19.51
CA ASN A 200 5.54 -16.65 -19.66
C ASN A 200 5.66 -15.22 -20.20
N LEU A 201 5.08 -14.28 -19.46
CA LEU A 201 5.03 -12.85 -19.78
C LEU A 201 5.78 -12.05 -18.73
N ASN A 202 6.36 -10.92 -19.12
CA ASN A 202 6.91 -9.94 -18.22
C ASN A 202 5.95 -8.71 -18.12
N PRO A 203 5.76 -8.08 -16.96
CA PRO A 203 4.99 -6.85 -16.85
C PRO A 203 5.77 -5.64 -17.37
N SER A 204 5.07 -4.73 -18.07
CA SER A 204 5.56 -3.40 -18.46
C SER A 204 4.62 -2.34 -17.89
N ILE A 205 5.07 -1.65 -16.83
CA ILE A 205 4.21 -0.89 -15.93
C ILE A 205 4.45 0.61 -16.11
N GLN A 206 3.36 1.40 -16.12
CA GLN A 206 3.44 2.86 -16.16
C GLN A 206 4.08 3.39 -14.86
N VAL A 207 5.02 4.36 -14.99
CA VAL A 207 5.58 5.07 -13.83
C VAL A 207 4.48 5.75 -13.02
N GLY A 208 4.66 5.82 -11.71
CA GLY A 208 3.63 6.33 -10.80
C GLY A 208 2.62 5.28 -10.32
N SER A 209 2.57 4.10 -10.96
CA SER A 209 1.77 2.96 -10.49
C SER A 209 2.60 1.88 -9.79
N PHE A 210 3.89 2.14 -9.59
CA PHE A 210 4.81 1.18 -9.00
C PHE A 210 4.62 0.99 -7.51
N ASP A 211 4.87 -0.25 -7.09
CA ASP A 211 4.86 -0.69 -5.70
C ASP A 211 5.95 -1.75 -5.55
N ILE A 212 6.91 -1.53 -4.67
CA ILE A 212 8.07 -2.41 -4.51
C ILE A 212 7.67 -3.83 -4.14
N TYR A 213 6.64 -4.00 -3.32
CA TYR A 213 6.20 -5.32 -2.87
C TYR A 213 5.60 -6.14 -4.01
N ALA A 214 4.82 -5.50 -4.88
CA ALA A 214 4.26 -6.15 -6.04
C ALA A 214 5.34 -6.42 -7.10
N VAL A 215 6.33 -5.53 -7.26
CA VAL A 215 7.51 -5.79 -8.12
C VAL A 215 8.27 -7.01 -7.59
N LYS A 216 8.51 -7.09 -6.26
CA LYS A 216 9.13 -8.26 -5.64
C LYS A 216 8.43 -9.55 -6.04
N SER A 217 7.10 -9.59 -6.00
CA SER A 217 6.35 -10.81 -6.33
C SER A 217 6.54 -11.28 -7.77
N TYR A 218 6.70 -10.35 -8.74
CA TYR A 218 7.07 -10.73 -10.11
C TYR A 218 8.50 -11.27 -10.19
N VAL A 219 9.43 -10.62 -9.51
CA VAL A 219 10.84 -11.02 -9.48
C VAL A 219 11.02 -12.41 -8.83
N GLU A 220 10.34 -12.68 -7.72
CA GLU A 220 10.34 -13.99 -7.05
C GLU A 220 9.77 -15.11 -7.92
N MET A 221 8.86 -14.78 -8.84
CA MET A 221 8.35 -15.71 -9.85
C MET A 221 9.25 -15.84 -11.08
N GLY A 222 10.43 -15.19 -11.09
CA GLY A 222 11.41 -15.25 -12.16
C GLY A 222 11.13 -14.34 -13.35
N MET A 223 10.30 -13.31 -13.18
CA MET A 223 9.95 -12.35 -14.23
C MET A 223 10.80 -11.09 -14.14
N GLU A 224 11.16 -10.54 -15.29
CA GLU A 224 11.71 -9.19 -15.41
C GLU A 224 10.56 -8.16 -15.35
N VAL A 225 10.81 -7.00 -14.75
CA VAL A 225 9.82 -5.90 -14.70
C VAL A 225 10.32 -4.73 -15.52
N ALA A 226 9.48 -4.26 -16.43
CA ALA A 226 9.74 -3.07 -17.25
C ALA A 226 8.92 -1.87 -16.77
N ALA A 227 9.42 -0.65 -17.01
CA ALA A 227 8.75 0.62 -16.71
C ALA A 227 8.67 1.55 -17.92
N TRP A 228 7.56 2.32 -18.01
CA TRP A 228 7.33 3.35 -19.04
C TRP A 228 6.49 4.52 -18.51
N THR A 229 6.68 5.81 -18.88
CA THR A 229 7.86 6.29 -19.57
C THR A 229 8.77 6.95 -18.54
N VAL A 230 10.01 6.53 -18.45
CA VAL A 230 10.99 7.00 -17.48
C VAL A 230 11.75 8.18 -18.09
N ASN A 231 11.41 9.41 -17.69
CA ASN A 231 11.92 10.63 -18.32
C ASN A 231 12.63 11.58 -17.35
N SER A 232 13.01 11.12 -16.16
CA SER A 232 13.79 11.92 -15.22
C SER A 232 14.73 11.05 -14.40
N LEU A 233 15.82 11.64 -13.94
CA LEU A 233 16.74 10.98 -13.03
C LEU A 233 16.06 10.54 -11.73
N ALA A 234 15.10 11.33 -11.23
CA ALA A 234 14.33 10.98 -10.04
C ALA A 234 13.48 9.72 -10.26
N THR A 235 12.75 9.67 -11.39
CA THR A 235 11.97 8.48 -11.76
C THR A 235 12.88 7.28 -12.01
N TYR A 236 14.00 7.46 -12.72
CA TYR A 236 15.00 6.41 -12.94
C TYR A 236 15.46 5.77 -11.62
N LYS A 237 15.89 6.62 -10.66
CA LYS A 237 16.33 6.14 -9.35
C LYS A 237 15.20 5.45 -8.57
N SER A 238 14.00 6.04 -8.59
CA SER A 238 12.85 5.51 -7.87
C SER A 238 12.43 4.13 -8.35
N VAL A 239 12.20 3.95 -9.67
CA VAL A 239 11.77 2.65 -10.20
C VAL A 239 12.92 1.63 -10.23
N GLY A 240 14.16 2.09 -10.40
CA GLY A 240 15.34 1.24 -10.31
C GLY A 240 15.54 0.66 -8.91
N ALA A 241 15.34 1.48 -7.88
CA ALA A 241 15.37 1.02 -6.48
C ALA A 241 14.26 0.01 -6.15
N MET A 242 13.27 -0.15 -7.02
CA MET A 242 12.23 -1.17 -6.91
C MET A 242 12.52 -2.44 -7.73
N GLY A 243 13.68 -2.53 -8.42
CA GLY A 243 14.07 -3.72 -9.17
C GLY A 243 13.66 -3.74 -10.64
N VAL A 244 13.31 -2.60 -11.21
CA VAL A 244 12.99 -2.51 -12.64
C VAL A 244 14.24 -2.69 -13.49
N THR A 245 14.23 -3.69 -14.37
CA THR A 245 15.37 -4.10 -15.19
C THR A 245 15.34 -3.60 -16.62
N MET A 246 14.21 -3.02 -17.06
CA MET A 246 14.04 -2.42 -18.40
C MET A 246 13.27 -1.11 -18.28
N MET A 247 13.77 -0.06 -18.90
CA MET A 247 13.17 1.29 -18.83
C MET A 247 12.96 1.87 -20.22
N THR A 248 11.71 2.12 -20.57
CA THR A 248 11.36 2.83 -21.81
C THR A 248 11.38 4.33 -21.54
N CYS A 249 12.13 5.11 -22.32
CA CYS A 249 12.32 6.55 -22.15
C CYS A 249 12.39 7.32 -23.48
N ASP A 250 12.08 8.62 -23.41
CA ASP A 250 12.10 9.49 -24.59
C ASP A 250 13.50 10.09 -24.87
N TYR A 251 14.27 10.40 -23.80
CA TYR A 251 15.48 11.23 -23.94
C TYR A 251 16.55 11.04 -22.86
N LEU A 252 16.40 10.08 -21.94
CA LEU A 252 17.47 9.83 -20.98
C LEU A 252 18.67 9.21 -21.68
N MET A 253 19.86 9.68 -21.34
CA MET A 253 21.10 9.11 -21.87
C MET A 253 21.63 8.05 -20.90
N PRO A 254 21.72 6.78 -21.30
CA PRO A 254 22.20 5.70 -20.42
C PRO A 254 23.59 5.98 -19.84
N SER A 255 24.47 6.68 -20.60
CA SER A 255 25.81 7.06 -20.14
C SER A 255 25.82 8.07 -18.99
N GLU A 256 24.75 8.87 -18.88
CA GLU A 256 24.61 9.89 -17.82
C GLU A 256 23.89 9.35 -16.58
N MET A 257 23.29 8.16 -16.67
CA MET A 257 22.57 7.58 -15.55
C MET A 257 23.55 6.88 -14.60
N PRO A 258 23.41 7.10 -13.26
CA PRO A 258 24.23 6.40 -12.29
C PRO A 258 23.91 4.91 -12.28
N GLU A 259 24.84 4.11 -11.83
CA GLU A 259 24.57 2.72 -11.47
C GLU A 259 23.64 2.65 -10.27
N LEU A 260 22.84 1.60 -10.22
CA LEU A 260 21.91 1.31 -9.14
C LEU A 260 22.53 0.30 -8.21
N ALA A 261 22.24 0.41 -6.93
CA ALA A 261 22.62 -0.60 -5.95
C ALA A 261 21.72 -1.83 -6.09
N ASP A 262 22.29 -3.00 -5.81
CA ASP A 262 21.50 -4.22 -5.70
C ASP A 262 20.44 -4.09 -4.63
N ILE A 263 19.28 -4.67 -4.88
CA ILE A 263 18.19 -4.70 -3.94
C ILE A 263 18.39 -5.90 -3.01
N ASN A 264 18.42 -5.61 -1.71
CA ASN A 264 18.29 -6.67 -0.74
C ASN A 264 16.82 -7.08 -0.61
N TRP A 265 16.43 -8.11 -1.36
CA TRP A 265 15.06 -8.60 -1.37
C TRP A 265 14.61 -9.18 -0.03
N ASP A 266 15.54 -9.55 0.86
CA ASP A 266 15.24 -10.05 2.20
C ASP A 266 14.70 -8.93 3.11
N ASP A 267 15.07 -7.68 2.83
CA ASP A 267 14.57 -6.50 3.56
C ASP A 267 13.20 -6.02 3.05
N VAL A 268 12.73 -6.55 1.93
CA VAL A 268 11.41 -6.21 1.37
C VAL A 268 10.37 -7.19 1.92
N GLU A 269 9.39 -6.68 2.64
CA GLU A 269 8.30 -7.51 3.16
C GLU A 269 7.62 -8.32 2.02
N PRO A 270 7.21 -9.56 2.27
CA PRO A 270 6.53 -10.36 1.25
C PRO A 270 5.21 -9.71 0.84
N VAL A 271 4.86 -9.84 -0.43
CA VAL A 271 3.50 -9.50 -0.88
C VAL A 271 2.56 -10.54 -0.30
N LEU A 272 1.67 -10.08 0.58
CA LEU A 272 0.68 -10.93 1.18
C LEU A 272 -0.45 -11.21 0.18
N GLU A 273 -0.93 -12.45 0.14
CA GLU A 273 -2.12 -12.79 -0.61
C GLU A 273 -3.31 -11.91 -0.17
N PRO A 274 -4.18 -11.46 -1.09
CA PRO A 274 -5.33 -10.66 -0.72
C PRO A 274 -6.16 -11.35 0.37
N LEU A 275 -6.35 -10.68 1.50
CA LEU A 275 -7.14 -11.21 2.60
C LEU A 275 -8.63 -11.03 2.29
N GLU A 276 -9.35 -12.14 2.14
CA GLU A 276 -10.81 -12.12 2.05
C GLU A 276 -11.40 -12.25 3.46
N VAL A 277 -11.90 -11.13 3.99
CA VAL A 277 -12.56 -11.12 5.30
C VAL A 277 -14.05 -11.37 5.11
N LYS A 278 -14.54 -12.47 5.68
CA LYS A 278 -15.97 -12.77 5.80
C LYS A 278 -16.39 -12.46 7.22
N CYS A 279 -17.42 -11.64 7.35
CA CYS A 279 -18.03 -11.36 8.64
C CYS A 279 -19.35 -12.10 8.77
N ASP A 280 -19.52 -12.82 9.87
CA ASP A 280 -20.83 -13.35 10.24
C ASP A 280 -21.71 -12.23 10.78
N THR A 281 -22.48 -11.63 9.88
CA THR A 281 -23.37 -10.53 10.23
C THR A 281 -24.47 -10.93 11.22
N ALA A 282 -24.85 -12.19 11.28
CA ALA A 282 -25.86 -12.66 12.22
C ALA A 282 -25.39 -12.50 13.67
N TYR A 283 -24.12 -12.75 13.95
CA TYR A 283 -23.57 -12.58 15.30
C TYR A 283 -23.48 -11.11 15.73
N ILE A 284 -23.12 -10.22 14.81
CA ILE A 284 -23.01 -8.77 15.09
C ILE A 284 -24.41 -8.18 15.34
N PHE A 285 -25.41 -8.58 14.55
CA PHE A 285 -26.75 -8.00 14.59
C PHE A 285 -27.61 -8.51 15.75
N SER A 286 -27.47 -9.76 16.16
CA SER A 286 -28.33 -10.33 17.21
C SER A 286 -28.12 -9.70 18.58
N ARG A 287 -26.97 -9.03 18.79
CA ARG A 287 -26.63 -8.39 20.07
C ARG A 287 -26.73 -6.86 20.06
N ALA A 288 -26.85 -6.27 18.88
CA ALA A 288 -26.62 -4.83 18.77
C ALA A 288 -27.76 -3.96 19.27
N LEU A 289 -28.98 -4.42 19.40
CA LEU A 289 -30.06 -3.44 19.52
C LEU A 289 -31.14 -3.70 20.54
N ASN A 290 -31.40 -4.91 21.02
CA ASN A 290 -32.49 -5.10 21.98
C ASN A 290 -32.45 -6.42 22.80
N ASN A 291 -31.39 -7.19 22.72
CA ASN A 291 -31.26 -8.46 23.44
C ASN A 291 -30.02 -8.49 24.31
N LEU A 292 -29.86 -7.48 25.15
CA LEU A 292 -28.93 -7.59 26.29
C LEU A 292 -29.44 -8.75 27.16
N PRO A 293 -28.53 -9.61 27.66
CA PRO A 293 -28.95 -10.64 28.62
C PRO A 293 -29.69 -10.01 29.78
N ASP A 294 -30.73 -10.69 30.31
CA ASP A 294 -31.54 -10.20 31.43
C ASP A 294 -30.69 -9.84 32.67
N ASN A 295 -29.48 -10.39 32.76
CA ASN A 295 -28.49 -10.09 33.79
C ASN A 295 -27.45 -9.05 33.42
N PHE A 296 -27.64 -8.29 32.31
CA PHE A 296 -26.74 -7.19 31.96
C PHE A 296 -26.82 -6.10 33.05
N PRO A 297 -25.68 -5.51 33.47
CA PRO A 297 -25.70 -4.58 34.62
C PRO A 297 -26.64 -3.43 34.35
N SER A 298 -27.53 -3.15 35.27
CA SER A 298 -28.49 -2.02 35.18
C SER A 298 -27.81 -0.65 35.06
N GLY A 299 -26.54 -0.55 35.38
CA GLY A 299 -25.73 0.65 35.18
C GLY A 299 -25.18 0.79 33.76
N LEU A 300 -25.22 -0.25 32.94
CA LEU A 300 -24.86 -0.25 31.52
C LEU A 300 -26.12 -0.33 30.64
N ASP A 301 -27.21 -0.80 31.19
CA ASP A 301 -28.53 -0.80 30.59
C ASP A 301 -29.31 0.38 31.14
N THR A 302 -29.55 1.40 30.38
CA THR A 302 -30.53 2.37 30.78
C THR A 302 -31.26 2.94 29.60
N ASP A 303 -32.56 2.96 29.67
CA ASP A 303 -33.46 3.79 28.92
C ASP A 303 -33.08 5.28 28.92
N LYS A 304 -32.08 5.64 29.71
CA LYS A 304 -31.76 7.04 29.99
C LYS A 304 -30.39 7.49 29.56
N SER A 305 -29.49 6.64 29.22
CA SER A 305 -28.20 6.89 28.55
C SER A 305 -27.19 5.76 28.78
N PRO A 306 -27.32 4.61 28.15
CA PRO A 306 -26.46 3.45 28.38
C PRO A 306 -24.97 3.75 28.14
N TYR A 307 -24.69 4.78 27.40
CA TYR A 307 -23.34 5.10 26.91
C TYR A 307 -22.61 6.18 27.72
N LYS A 308 -23.23 6.78 28.69
CA LYS A 308 -22.51 7.64 29.64
C LYS A 308 -21.64 6.86 30.60
N SER A 309 -21.85 5.55 30.67
CA SER A 309 -21.26 4.71 31.71
C SER A 309 -20.08 3.88 31.26
N ALA A 310 -19.88 3.66 29.95
CA ALA A 310 -18.77 2.87 29.42
C ALA A 310 -18.04 3.70 28.34
N GLN A 311 -16.83 4.17 28.66
CA GLN A 311 -16.08 5.00 27.72
C GLN A 311 -14.95 4.25 27.03
N GLN A 312 -14.47 3.18 27.61
CA GLN A 312 -13.44 2.32 27.08
C GLN A 312 -13.68 0.87 27.49
N ALA A 313 -13.35 -0.05 26.62
CA ALA A 313 -13.45 -1.48 26.90
C ALA A 313 -12.22 -2.21 26.35
N CYS A 314 -11.92 -3.36 26.93
CA CYS A 314 -10.92 -4.30 26.43
C CYS A 314 -11.45 -5.73 26.54
N VAL A 315 -10.78 -6.66 25.85
CA VAL A 315 -11.14 -8.08 25.85
C VAL A 315 -9.96 -8.89 26.34
N ILE A 316 -10.21 -9.81 27.25
CA ILE A 316 -9.23 -10.78 27.75
C ILE A 316 -9.89 -12.15 27.73
N ASP A 317 -9.33 -13.09 26.97
CA ASP A 317 -9.80 -14.47 26.86
C ASP A 317 -11.33 -14.57 26.60
N GLY A 318 -11.86 -13.73 25.68
CA GLY A 318 -13.27 -13.72 25.32
C GLY A 318 -14.21 -13.00 26.31
N VAL A 319 -13.68 -12.42 27.37
CA VAL A 319 -14.43 -11.61 28.33
C VAL A 319 -14.21 -10.14 28.08
N PHE A 320 -15.30 -9.37 27.93
CA PHE A 320 -15.28 -7.93 27.80
C PHE A 320 -15.20 -7.26 29.17
N TYR A 321 -14.26 -6.34 29.33
CA TYR A 321 -14.08 -5.54 30.53
C TYR A 321 -14.32 -4.07 30.19
N THR A 322 -15.07 -3.39 31.01
CA THR A 322 -15.30 -1.95 30.88
C THR A 322 -15.49 -1.31 32.25
N ASN A 323 -15.19 -0.02 32.34
CA ASN A 323 -15.47 0.76 33.54
C ASN A 323 -16.84 1.42 33.44
N ASN A 324 -17.64 1.24 34.47
CA ASN A 324 -18.82 2.06 34.66
C ASN A 324 -18.37 3.45 35.18
N TYR A 325 -18.47 4.44 34.34
CA TYR A 325 -18.06 5.82 34.64
C TYR A 325 -18.82 6.41 35.83
N THR A 326 -20.11 6.08 35.98
CA THR A 326 -20.96 6.66 37.02
C THR A 326 -20.72 6.07 38.38
N THR A 327 -20.48 4.76 38.44
CA THR A 327 -20.28 4.02 39.69
C THR A 327 -18.82 3.70 39.97
N SER A 328 -17.92 4.01 39.04
CA SER A 328 -16.49 3.72 39.15
C SER A 328 -16.15 2.25 39.34
N THR A 329 -17.02 1.36 38.87
CA THR A 329 -16.86 -0.07 39.00
C THR A 329 -16.36 -0.68 37.69
N LEU A 330 -15.42 -1.60 37.78
CA LEU A 330 -15.06 -2.49 36.68
C LEU A 330 -16.18 -3.52 36.53
N VAL A 331 -16.66 -3.71 35.33
CA VAL A 331 -17.64 -4.75 34.99
C VAL A 331 -17.10 -5.64 33.89
N ALA A 332 -17.46 -6.90 33.92
CA ALA A 332 -17.08 -7.88 32.92
C ALA A 332 -18.29 -8.69 32.47
N PHE A 333 -18.33 -9.00 31.18
CA PHE A 333 -19.39 -9.80 30.58
C PHE A 333 -18.87 -10.60 29.39
N ASN A 334 -19.53 -11.68 29.08
CA ASN A 334 -19.29 -12.50 27.90
C ASN A 334 -20.64 -12.84 27.24
N GLU A 335 -20.63 -13.80 26.34
CA GLU A 335 -21.83 -14.27 25.65
C GLU A 335 -22.93 -14.82 26.58
N SER A 336 -22.53 -15.35 27.72
CA SER A 336 -23.43 -15.94 28.71
C SER A 336 -23.95 -14.91 29.72
N GLY A 337 -23.50 -13.67 29.67
CA GLY A 337 -23.90 -12.59 30.57
C GLY A 337 -22.76 -12.07 31.43
N MET A 338 -23.11 -11.60 32.64
CA MET A 338 -22.14 -11.05 33.59
C MET A 338 -21.17 -12.09 34.10
N VAL A 339 -19.90 -11.68 34.19
CA VAL A 339 -18.83 -12.51 34.74
C VAL A 339 -18.35 -11.90 36.04
N ASP A 340 -18.26 -12.74 37.10
CA ASP A 340 -17.52 -12.36 38.30
C ASP A 340 -16.02 -12.39 37.99
N HIS A 341 -15.45 -11.23 37.80
CA HIS A 341 -14.08 -11.08 37.33
C HIS A 341 -13.04 -11.13 38.47
N GLY A 342 -13.47 -10.94 39.71
CA GLY A 342 -12.60 -11.00 40.89
C GLY A 342 -11.49 -9.95 40.97
N TYR A 343 -11.48 -8.96 40.09
CA TYR A 343 -10.57 -7.81 40.17
C TYR A 343 -11.09 -6.78 41.15
N ALA A 344 -10.19 -6.10 41.87
CA ALA A 344 -10.60 -5.01 42.73
C ALA A 344 -11.20 -3.89 41.85
N THR A 345 -12.34 -3.39 42.28
CA THR A 345 -12.98 -2.25 41.62
C THR A 345 -12.20 -0.97 41.96
N GLY A 346 -11.61 -0.37 40.95
CA GLY A 346 -10.87 0.89 41.12
C GLY A 346 -11.80 2.09 41.28
N THR A 347 -11.26 3.17 41.72
CA THR A 347 -11.97 4.43 41.84
C THR A 347 -11.98 5.19 40.51
N ASN A 348 -13.11 5.75 40.10
CA ASN A 348 -13.31 6.79 39.07
C ASN A 348 -12.39 6.73 37.85
N SER A 349 -12.26 5.61 37.18
CA SER A 349 -11.38 5.55 36.04
C SER A 349 -12.13 5.58 34.69
N HIS A 350 -11.66 6.44 33.82
CA HIS A 350 -12.13 6.50 32.45
C HIS A 350 -11.34 5.60 31.52
N GLY A 351 -10.10 5.23 31.89
CA GLY A 351 -9.18 4.49 31.05
C GLY A 351 -9.03 3.04 31.48
N ILE A 352 -9.25 2.13 30.57
CA ILE A 352 -8.97 0.70 30.70
C ILE A 352 -8.45 0.17 29.37
N CYS A 353 -7.39 -0.64 29.39
CA CYS A 353 -6.87 -1.31 28.21
C CYS A 353 -6.16 -2.61 28.60
N THR A 354 -5.75 -3.36 27.62
CA THR A 354 -4.76 -4.43 27.74
C THR A 354 -3.49 -4.04 27.00
N ASP A 355 -2.37 -4.58 27.44
CA ASP A 355 -1.15 -4.61 26.64
C ASP A 355 -1.10 -5.84 25.72
N ASP A 356 -0.01 -6.01 24.95
CA ASP A 356 0.15 -7.10 23.98
C ASP A 356 0.28 -8.49 24.65
N ALA A 357 0.61 -8.54 25.93
CA ALA A 357 0.65 -9.78 26.71
C ALA A 357 -0.72 -10.14 27.32
N GLY A 358 -1.72 -9.27 27.20
CA GLY A 358 -3.05 -9.45 27.78
C GLY A 358 -3.14 -9.09 29.26
N ASN A 359 -2.20 -8.28 29.76
CA ASN A 359 -2.29 -7.73 31.11
C ASN A 359 -3.37 -6.65 31.16
N LEU A 360 -4.17 -6.62 32.22
CA LEU A 360 -5.20 -5.59 32.39
C LEU A 360 -4.58 -4.35 33.03
N ILE A 361 -4.83 -3.20 32.42
CA ILE A 361 -4.34 -1.91 32.85
C ILE A 361 -5.54 -0.99 33.06
N GLN A 362 -5.64 -0.46 34.26
CA GLN A 362 -6.72 0.44 34.66
C GLN A 362 -6.14 1.73 35.25
N ARG A 363 -6.71 2.85 34.89
CA ARG A 363 -6.39 4.12 35.53
C ARG A 363 -7.17 4.24 36.83
N ALA A 364 -6.49 4.54 37.96
CA ALA A 364 -7.11 4.57 39.27
C ALA A 364 -7.63 5.92 39.71
N ASP A 365 -7.19 7.00 39.09
CA ASP A 365 -7.47 8.37 39.51
C ASP A 365 -8.29 9.14 38.49
N GLY A 366 -8.90 10.20 38.94
CA GLY A 366 -9.68 11.09 38.09
C GLY A 366 -8.81 11.77 37.02
N LEU A 367 -9.45 12.22 35.97
CA LEU A 367 -8.83 12.73 34.73
C LEU A 367 -7.83 13.88 34.88
N THR A 368 -7.83 14.55 36.02
CA THR A 368 -7.05 15.78 36.27
C THR A 368 -6.10 15.68 37.45
N LYS A 369 -6.02 14.52 38.11
CA LYS A 369 -5.14 14.37 39.27
C LYS A 369 -3.69 14.17 38.86
N THR A 370 -2.81 14.84 39.56
CA THR A 370 -1.37 14.58 39.60
C THR A 370 -0.96 14.25 41.03
N PRO A 371 -0.18 13.22 41.25
CA PRO A 371 0.33 12.24 40.30
C PRO A 371 -0.76 11.31 39.75
N ASN A 372 -0.48 10.73 38.57
CA ASN A 372 -1.36 9.73 37.96
C ASN A 372 -1.04 8.34 38.55
N THR A 373 -2.07 7.51 38.71
CA THR A 373 -1.90 6.13 39.20
C THR A 373 -2.55 5.13 38.23
N LEU A 374 -1.80 4.13 37.82
CA LEU A 374 -2.28 2.95 37.13
C LEU A 374 -2.35 1.76 38.07
N VAL A 375 -3.36 0.94 37.87
CA VAL A 375 -3.49 -0.38 38.49
C VAL A 375 -3.27 -1.42 37.42
N LEU A 376 -2.23 -2.20 37.57
CA LEU A 376 -1.83 -3.23 36.62
C LEU A 376 -2.19 -4.61 37.21
N TYR A 377 -2.74 -5.47 36.38
CA TYR A 377 -2.99 -6.86 36.72
C TYR A 377 -2.31 -7.74 35.68
N LYS A 378 -1.35 -8.53 36.14
CA LYS A 378 -0.71 -9.52 35.28
C LYS A 378 -1.75 -10.54 34.80
N LYS A 379 -1.69 -10.94 33.54
CA LYS A 379 -2.59 -11.96 32.97
C LYS A 379 -2.65 -13.20 33.88
N GLY A 380 -3.86 -13.61 34.23
CA GLY A 380 -4.10 -14.72 35.16
C GLY A 380 -3.97 -14.38 36.66
N SER A 381 -3.55 -13.16 37.04
CA SER A 381 -3.47 -12.70 38.43
C SER A 381 -4.57 -11.70 38.76
N LYS A 382 -5.08 -11.77 39.99
CA LYS A 382 -6.03 -10.77 40.53
C LYS A 382 -5.36 -9.83 41.54
N THR A 383 -4.05 -9.96 41.73
CA THR A 383 -3.29 -9.10 42.63
C THR A 383 -2.89 -7.83 41.90
N PRO A 384 -3.31 -6.65 42.36
CA PRO A 384 -2.98 -5.39 41.72
C PRO A 384 -1.54 -4.96 42.00
N VAL A 385 -0.92 -4.33 41.01
CA VAL A 385 0.32 -3.57 41.13
C VAL A 385 0.02 -2.12 40.83
N ASN A 386 0.25 -1.23 41.78
CA ASN A 386 0.02 0.20 41.60
C ASN A 386 1.30 0.90 41.10
N VAL A 387 1.17 1.68 40.05
CA VAL A 387 2.27 2.45 39.49
C VAL A 387 1.87 3.93 39.43
N THR A 388 2.68 4.78 40.07
CA THR A 388 2.40 6.21 40.18
C THR A 388 3.49 7.01 39.45
N PHE A 389 3.08 8.03 38.68
CA PHE A 389 3.95 8.88 37.88
C PHE A 389 3.31 10.24 37.62
N GLU A 390 4.08 11.16 37.03
CA GLU A 390 3.60 12.45 36.56
C GLU A 390 3.76 12.54 35.03
N LEU A 391 2.69 12.95 34.32
CA LEU A 391 2.75 13.25 32.89
C LEU A 391 3.51 14.55 32.65
N ARG A 392 4.16 14.63 31.50
CA ARG A 392 4.92 15.84 31.09
C ARG A 392 4.02 16.98 30.66
N ASN A 393 2.85 16.65 30.09
CA ASN A 393 1.94 17.63 29.54
C ASN A 393 0.65 17.68 30.35
N ASN A 394 0.29 18.88 30.79
CA ASN A 394 -0.94 19.11 31.52
C ASN A 394 -2.14 18.96 30.58
N GLY A 395 -3.15 18.27 31.01
CA GLY A 395 -4.41 18.08 30.29
C GLY A 395 -5.11 16.80 30.73
N GLN A 396 -6.43 16.78 30.54
CA GLN A 396 -7.19 15.56 30.77
C GLN A 396 -6.84 14.55 29.67
N SER A 397 -6.54 13.31 30.05
CA SER A 397 -6.48 12.20 29.12
C SER A 397 -7.58 11.21 29.48
N ASN A 398 -8.61 11.14 28.66
CA ASN A 398 -9.78 10.31 28.96
C ASN A 398 -9.53 8.82 28.67
N PHE A 399 -8.63 8.56 27.73
CA PHE A 399 -8.35 7.22 27.23
C PHE A 399 -6.89 6.88 27.45
N ILE A 400 -6.64 5.59 27.67
CA ILE A 400 -5.30 5.01 27.70
C ILE A 400 -5.22 3.86 26.69
N SER A 401 -4.06 3.61 26.18
CA SER A 401 -3.75 2.42 25.38
C SER A 401 -2.36 1.93 25.72
N ALA A 402 -2.07 0.68 25.43
CA ALA A 402 -0.81 0.07 25.80
C ALA A 402 -0.26 -0.80 24.67
N SER A 403 1.07 -0.98 24.64
CA SER A 403 1.78 -1.95 23.82
C SER A 403 2.94 -2.57 24.60
N GLY A 404 3.44 -3.71 24.12
CA GLY A 404 4.49 -4.47 24.80
C GLY A 404 3.95 -5.30 25.96
N ASP A 405 4.78 -5.60 26.95
CA ASP A 405 4.40 -6.32 28.17
C ASP A 405 4.92 -5.58 29.41
N VAL A 406 4.01 -4.92 30.13
CA VAL A 406 4.36 -4.12 31.31
C VAL A 406 4.97 -4.94 32.47
N PHE A 407 4.91 -6.26 32.40
CA PHE A 407 5.52 -7.15 33.38
C PHE A 407 6.76 -7.88 32.87
N SER A 408 7.23 -7.59 31.68
CA SER A 408 8.49 -8.13 31.16
C SER A 408 9.68 -7.23 31.46
N ALA A 409 10.89 -7.75 31.27
CA ALA A 409 12.14 -7.01 31.40
C ALA A 409 12.33 -5.99 30.26
N GLU A 410 11.80 -6.25 29.09
CA GLU A 410 11.76 -5.30 27.96
C GLU A 410 10.77 -4.18 28.20
N GLY A 411 9.74 -4.45 29.00
CA GLY A 411 8.72 -3.52 29.39
C GLY A 411 7.60 -3.31 28.36
N GLY A 412 6.68 -2.46 28.75
CA GLY A 412 5.57 -2.00 27.92
C GLY A 412 5.42 -0.49 27.98
N TYR A 413 4.64 0.04 27.06
CA TYR A 413 4.38 1.47 26.89
C TYR A 413 2.90 1.76 27.05
N ILE A 414 2.59 2.82 27.81
CA ILE A 414 1.22 3.29 28.01
C ILE A 414 1.12 4.72 27.50
N TYR A 415 0.12 4.96 26.66
CA TYR A 415 -0.04 6.20 25.91
C TYR A 415 -1.15 7.04 26.52
N PHE A 416 -0.85 8.30 26.73
CA PHE A 416 -1.77 9.33 27.20
C PHE A 416 -1.82 10.47 26.19
N PHE A 417 -3.01 10.79 25.71
CA PHE A 417 -3.17 11.92 24.80
C PHE A 417 -3.90 13.07 25.52
N PRO A 418 -3.16 14.02 26.11
CA PRO A 418 -3.76 15.09 26.88
C PRO A 418 -4.60 16.05 26.05
N ASN A 419 -5.79 16.37 26.50
CA ASN A 419 -6.70 17.30 25.83
C ASN A 419 -6.05 18.68 25.64
N GLY A 420 -6.24 19.24 24.45
CA GLY A 420 -5.68 20.54 24.08
C GLY A 420 -4.20 20.51 23.71
N GLN A 421 -3.52 19.39 23.83
CA GLN A 421 -2.11 19.25 23.48
C GLN A 421 -1.92 18.67 22.09
N LYS A 422 -0.78 18.98 21.48
CA LYS A 422 -0.32 18.37 20.21
C LYS A 422 0.75 17.31 20.44
N VAL A 423 0.71 16.63 21.53
CA VAL A 423 1.68 15.60 21.91
C VAL A 423 0.98 14.47 22.64
N VAL A 424 1.57 13.29 22.56
CA VAL A 424 1.22 12.11 23.35
C VAL A 424 2.30 11.88 24.39
N ASP A 425 1.93 11.77 25.65
CA ASP A 425 2.84 11.30 26.69
C ASP A 425 2.87 9.77 26.71
N ILE A 426 4.07 9.21 26.78
CA ILE A 426 4.34 7.78 26.70
C ILE A 426 5.06 7.37 27.98
N VAL A 427 4.41 6.52 28.76
CA VAL A 427 4.91 6.01 30.04
C VAL A 427 5.50 4.63 29.81
N LYS A 428 6.76 4.43 30.11
CA LYS A 428 7.41 3.13 30.08
C LYS A 428 7.30 2.45 31.46
N ILE A 429 6.91 1.18 31.45
CA ILE A 429 6.80 0.32 32.63
C ILE A 429 7.55 -0.97 32.35
N THR A 430 8.43 -1.36 33.28
CA THR A 430 9.26 -2.56 33.20
C THR A 430 9.14 -3.35 34.49
N ASP A 431 8.92 -4.67 34.41
CA ASP A 431 8.70 -5.54 35.58
C ASP A 431 7.59 -5.01 36.52
N GLY A 432 6.56 -4.40 36.01
CA GLY A 432 5.47 -3.79 36.77
C GLY A 432 5.85 -2.52 37.52
N LYS A 433 6.98 -1.88 37.17
CA LYS A 433 7.48 -0.66 37.82
C LYS A 433 7.61 0.48 36.81
N PHE A 434 7.35 1.68 37.29
CA PHE A 434 7.59 2.90 36.50
C PHE A 434 9.08 3.04 36.15
N GLU A 435 9.35 3.37 34.90
CA GLU A 435 10.70 3.65 34.41
C GLU A 435 10.85 5.12 34.02
N GLU A 436 10.08 5.58 33.05
CA GLU A 436 10.16 6.95 32.58
C GLU A 436 8.85 7.44 31.92
N VAL A 437 8.74 8.76 31.73
CA VAL A 437 7.77 9.40 30.85
C VAL A 437 8.52 10.12 29.74
N THR A 438 8.17 9.81 28.50
CA THR A 438 8.61 10.54 27.31
C THR A 438 7.41 11.22 26.65
N SER A 439 7.65 12.05 25.65
CA SER A 439 6.58 12.64 24.83
C SER A 439 6.88 12.45 23.36
N SER A 440 5.83 12.28 22.56
CA SER A 440 5.96 12.30 21.11
C SER A 440 6.48 13.66 20.61
N GLY A 441 6.89 13.71 19.35
CA GLY A 441 7.02 14.97 18.63
C GLY A 441 5.65 15.66 18.45
N THR A 442 5.66 16.85 17.89
CA THR A 442 4.45 17.62 17.63
C THR A 442 3.57 16.92 16.59
N LEU A 443 2.34 16.64 16.96
CA LEU A 443 1.33 16.05 16.09
C LEU A 443 0.78 17.09 15.10
N SER A 444 0.35 16.64 13.93
CA SER A 444 -0.22 17.54 12.89
C SER A 444 -1.53 18.18 13.32
N ILE A 445 -2.29 17.55 14.20
CA ILE A 445 -3.59 18.05 14.66
C ILE A 445 -3.56 18.40 16.13
N ALA A 446 -4.11 19.59 16.44
CA ALA A 446 -4.42 19.98 17.82
C ALA A 446 -5.67 19.24 18.29
N GLY A 447 -5.53 18.44 19.33
CA GLY A 447 -6.65 17.89 20.05
C GLY A 447 -7.41 18.98 20.78
N SER A 448 -8.66 19.24 20.38
CA SER A 448 -9.48 20.23 21.10
C SER A 448 -10.29 19.64 22.24
N THR A 449 -10.51 18.33 22.31
CA THR A 449 -11.42 17.76 23.31
C THR A 449 -11.09 16.35 23.81
N ALA A 450 -10.73 15.43 22.98
CA ALA A 450 -10.33 14.07 23.38
C ALA A 450 -9.55 13.41 22.26
N GLY A 451 -8.49 12.71 22.60
CA GLY A 451 -7.67 11.95 21.68
C GLY A 451 -7.52 10.51 22.14
N VAL A 452 -7.35 9.62 21.19
CA VAL A 452 -7.05 8.19 21.40
C VAL A 452 -5.82 7.82 20.60
N VAL A 453 -4.97 6.99 21.17
CA VAL A 453 -3.81 6.40 20.51
C VAL A 453 -4.10 4.91 20.28
N TYR A 454 -3.76 4.44 19.09
CA TYR A 454 -3.79 3.03 18.71
C TYR A 454 -2.33 2.62 18.48
N PRO A 455 -1.70 2.00 19.49
CA PRO A 455 -0.29 1.66 19.43
C PRO A 455 0.00 0.61 18.37
N ILE A 456 1.19 0.67 17.79
CA ILE A 456 1.77 -0.43 17.03
C ILE A 456 2.57 -1.29 18.03
N LYS A 457 2.41 -2.59 17.93
CA LYS A 457 3.03 -3.55 18.85
C LYS A 457 4.54 -3.33 18.93
N ASN A 458 5.03 -3.17 20.14
CA ASN A 458 6.46 -2.95 20.46
C ASN A 458 7.13 -1.77 19.74
N ASP A 459 6.34 -0.80 19.25
CA ASP A 459 6.88 0.35 18.51
C ASP A 459 6.39 1.70 19.08
N PRO A 460 7.07 2.27 20.08
CA PRO A 460 6.69 3.56 20.64
C PRO A 460 7.01 4.77 19.73
N GLN A 461 7.72 4.55 18.63
CA GLN A 461 8.05 5.61 17.66
C GLN A 461 6.96 5.82 16.61
N HIS A 462 6.09 4.82 16.44
CA HIS A 462 4.99 4.85 15.48
C HIS A 462 3.69 4.46 16.16
N PHE A 463 2.63 5.20 15.90
CA PHE A 463 1.29 4.85 16.37
C PHE A 463 0.24 5.58 15.53
N ILE A 464 -0.95 5.00 15.46
CA ILE A 464 -2.10 5.70 14.91
C ILE A 464 -2.73 6.51 16.03
N TYR A 465 -3.14 7.74 15.73
CA TYR A 465 -3.89 8.57 16.67
C TYR A 465 -5.12 9.19 16.01
N GLN A 466 -6.11 9.43 16.83
CA GLN A 466 -7.34 10.10 16.44
C GLN A 466 -7.66 11.21 17.42
N VAL A 467 -8.11 12.31 16.91
CA VAL A 467 -8.71 13.40 17.70
C VAL A 467 -10.19 13.46 17.38
N ARG A 468 -11.02 13.61 18.40
CA ARG A 468 -12.48 13.70 18.26
C ARG A 468 -12.87 14.71 17.19
N GLY A 469 -13.69 14.30 16.23
CA GLY A 469 -14.11 15.13 15.11
C GLY A 469 -13.11 15.18 13.94
N ASN A 470 -12.04 14.41 13.97
CA ASN A 470 -11.04 14.31 12.92
C ASN A 470 -10.83 12.84 12.51
N GLY A 471 -10.11 12.65 11.41
CA GLY A 471 -9.74 11.32 10.93
C GLY A 471 -8.65 10.64 11.77
N TYR A 472 -8.13 9.56 11.24
CA TYR A 472 -7.03 8.80 11.82
C TYR A 472 -5.73 9.18 11.15
N TYR A 473 -4.68 9.38 11.94
CA TYR A 473 -3.36 9.84 11.50
C TYR A 473 -2.29 8.89 12.01
N LEU A 474 -1.26 8.64 11.21
CA LEU A 474 -0.06 7.98 11.67
C LEU A 474 0.91 9.01 12.24
N TYR A 475 1.34 8.81 13.45
CA TYR A 475 2.55 9.43 13.95
C TYR A 475 3.75 8.57 13.56
N ASN A 476 4.67 9.18 12.84
CA ASN A 476 6.02 8.67 12.59
C ASN A 476 6.98 9.73 13.10
N LYS A 477 7.87 9.37 14.00
CA LYS A 477 8.82 10.31 14.60
C LYS A 477 9.63 11.08 13.56
N GLU A 478 9.91 10.45 12.42
CA GLU A 478 10.74 11.02 11.36
C GLU A 478 9.93 11.81 10.34
N ASP A 479 8.82 11.30 9.88
CA ASP A 479 8.11 11.82 8.71
C ASP A 479 6.86 12.65 9.02
N LYS A 480 6.26 12.53 10.20
CA LYS A 480 5.02 13.23 10.60
C LYS A 480 3.88 13.14 9.56
N ALA A 481 3.84 12.07 8.80
CA ALA A 481 2.92 11.94 7.69
C ALA A 481 1.48 11.69 8.15
N ASP A 482 0.54 12.41 7.54
CA ASP A 482 -0.89 12.09 7.62
C ASP A 482 -1.15 10.75 6.94
N TYR A 483 -2.00 9.92 7.53
CA TYR A 483 -1.97 8.57 7.12
C TYR A 483 -3.30 7.90 6.78
N VAL A 484 -4.00 7.32 7.62
CA VAL A 484 -4.85 6.16 7.42
C VAL A 484 -6.10 6.40 6.57
N THR A 485 -6.76 7.53 6.71
CA THR A 485 -8.07 7.75 6.08
C THR A 485 -8.04 8.80 4.98
N GLY A 486 -6.87 9.41 4.72
CA GLY A 486 -6.78 10.60 3.89
C GLY A 486 -7.53 11.77 4.52
N LYS A 487 -7.35 12.98 4.03
CA LYS A 487 -8.22 14.09 4.38
C LYS A 487 -9.57 13.88 3.69
N SER A 488 -10.47 13.15 4.29
CA SER A 488 -11.87 13.24 3.91
C SER A 488 -12.42 14.56 4.46
N SER A 489 -12.33 15.60 3.65
CA SER A 489 -12.90 16.89 3.98
C SER A 489 -14.43 16.89 4.03
N THR A 490 -15.07 15.81 3.63
CA THR A 490 -16.53 15.74 3.48
C THR A 490 -17.22 14.83 4.48
N SER A 491 -16.46 14.09 5.28
CA SER A 491 -17.00 13.21 6.30
C SER A 491 -16.17 13.24 7.57
N ALA A 492 -15.65 14.43 7.95
CA ALA A 492 -15.27 14.63 9.33
C ALA A 492 -16.49 14.25 10.16
N PRO A 493 -16.41 13.21 10.97
CA PRO A 493 -17.52 12.85 11.81
C PRO A 493 -17.83 14.09 12.65
N ASN A 494 -19.09 14.50 12.68
CA ASN A 494 -19.54 15.61 13.50
C ASN A 494 -19.05 15.50 14.95
N ARG A 495 -19.09 16.56 15.71
CA ARG A 495 -18.57 16.72 17.08
C ARG A 495 -18.76 15.55 18.06
N ASN A 496 -19.56 14.56 17.71
CA ASN A 496 -19.89 13.38 18.51
C ASN A 496 -19.44 12.07 17.88
N SER A 497 -18.54 12.09 16.93
CA SER A 497 -18.10 10.86 16.28
C SER A 497 -17.31 9.96 17.20
N SER A 498 -17.59 8.71 17.02
CA SER A 498 -17.01 7.59 17.74
C SER A 498 -15.48 7.61 17.69
N LEU A 499 -14.87 7.58 18.85
CA LEU A 499 -13.48 7.26 19.01
C LEU A 499 -13.44 5.73 19.18
N GLY A 500 -12.79 5.02 18.29
CA GLY A 500 -12.67 3.58 18.44
C GLY A 500 -11.93 2.96 17.26
N GLY A 501 -10.99 2.09 17.59
CA GLY A 501 -10.23 1.30 16.63
C GLY A 501 -9.31 0.35 17.33
N CYS A 502 -8.79 -0.61 16.59
CA CYS A 502 -7.73 -1.49 17.04
C CYS A 502 -6.84 -1.89 15.86
N LEU A 503 -5.56 -2.08 16.16
CA LEU A 503 -4.60 -2.70 15.27
C LEU A 503 -4.48 -4.17 15.65
N PHE A 504 -4.44 -5.05 14.67
CA PHE A 504 -4.24 -6.48 14.87
C PHE A 504 -3.59 -7.10 13.63
N GLU A 505 -3.05 -8.28 13.79
CA GLU A 505 -2.44 -9.05 12.71
C GLU A 505 -3.27 -10.30 12.41
N LEU A 506 -3.49 -10.58 11.14
CA LEU A 506 -4.16 -11.79 10.67
C LEU A 506 -3.51 -12.28 9.39
N ALA A 507 -3.05 -13.52 9.38
CA ALA A 507 -2.37 -14.13 8.23
C ALA A 507 -1.20 -13.27 7.67
N GLY A 508 -0.45 -12.61 8.54
CA GLY A 508 0.65 -11.71 8.18
C GLY A 508 0.24 -10.29 7.79
N HIS A 509 -1.07 -10.05 7.60
CA HIS A 509 -1.58 -8.70 7.33
C HIS A 509 -1.68 -7.88 8.59
N LYS A 510 -1.26 -6.62 8.53
CA LYS A 510 -1.47 -5.62 9.58
C LYS A 510 -2.79 -4.90 9.32
N LEU A 511 -3.78 -5.17 10.14
CA LEU A 511 -5.15 -4.70 9.96
C LEU A 511 -5.47 -3.58 10.94
N PHE A 512 -6.19 -2.56 10.49
CA PHE A 512 -6.75 -1.51 11.31
C PHE A 512 -8.27 -1.50 11.21
N ALA A 513 -8.91 -1.92 12.27
CA ALA A 513 -10.35 -1.84 12.40
C ALA A 513 -10.73 -0.52 13.08
N HIS A 514 -11.66 0.24 12.51
CA HIS A 514 -12.07 1.54 13.06
C HIS A 514 -13.54 1.85 12.82
N ALA A 515 -14.11 2.67 13.67
CA ALA A 515 -15.46 3.19 13.47
C ALA A 515 -15.52 4.07 12.20
N SER A 516 -16.54 3.88 11.37
CA SER A 516 -16.69 4.54 10.07
C SER A 516 -18.04 5.25 9.89
N GLY A 517 -18.77 5.52 10.95
CA GLY A 517 -20.08 6.19 10.89
C GLY A 517 -20.03 7.68 11.21
N SER A 518 -20.92 8.47 10.61
CA SER A 518 -21.25 9.83 11.07
C SER A 518 -22.37 9.75 12.09
N ASN A 519 -22.24 10.48 13.21
CA ASN A 519 -23.31 10.68 14.19
C ASN A 519 -24.14 9.46 14.53
N TYR A 520 -23.81 8.77 15.62
CA TYR A 520 -24.65 7.74 16.26
C TYR A 520 -25.04 6.51 15.43
N ASN A 521 -24.61 6.42 14.19
CA ASN A 521 -24.93 5.33 13.29
C ASN A 521 -23.67 4.47 13.08
N GLY A 522 -23.34 3.64 14.05
CA GLY A 522 -22.08 2.89 14.09
C GLY A 522 -21.80 2.04 12.84
N GLY A 523 -21.03 2.56 11.91
CA GLY A 523 -20.36 1.78 10.88
C GLY A 523 -18.99 1.32 11.37
N PHE A 524 -18.45 0.27 10.76
CA PHE A 524 -17.15 -0.28 11.09
C PHE A 524 -16.40 -0.64 9.80
N THR A 525 -15.14 -0.28 9.73
CA THR A 525 -14.30 -0.58 8.56
C THR A 525 -13.01 -1.23 9.01
N ILE A 526 -12.61 -2.29 8.33
CA ILE A 526 -11.28 -2.88 8.46
C ILE A 526 -10.46 -2.47 7.24
N LYS A 527 -9.28 -1.92 7.48
CA LYS A 527 -8.30 -1.58 6.46
C LYS A 527 -7.09 -2.48 6.57
N ASP A 528 -6.62 -2.95 5.43
CA ASP A 528 -5.33 -3.62 5.34
C ASP A 528 -4.23 -2.57 5.23
N MET A 529 -3.43 -2.46 6.27
CA MET A 529 -2.33 -1.51 6.38
C MET A 529 -1.09 -2.00 5.64
N SER A 530 -1.00 -3.30 5.37
CA SER A 530 0.08 -3.92 4.61
C SER A 530 -0.09 -3.72 3.10
N ALA A 531 -1.32 -3.56 2.61
CA ALA A 531 -1.66 -3.47 1.18
C ALA A 531 -2.29 -2.12 0.83
N ASN A 532 -1.52 -1.05 0.83
CA ASN A 532 -1.97 0.30 0.44
C ASN A 532 -3.21 0.81 1.17
N LYS A 533 -3.48 0.30 2.36
CA LYS A 533 -4.59 0.76 3.21
C LYS A 533 -5.97 0.58 2.58
N ALA A 534 -6.12 -0.40 1.73
CA ALA A 534 -7.39 -0.73 1.12
C ALA A 534 -8.42 -1.14 2.20
N SER A 535 -9.67 -0.74 2.04
CA SER A 535 -10.75 -1.25 2.89
C SER A 535 -11.11 -2.66 2.42
N ILE A 536 -10.88 -3.66 3.26
CA ILE A 536 -11.17 -5.07 2.97
C ILE A 536 -12.55 -5.50 3.49
N LEU A 537 -13.10 -4.76 4.44
CA LEU A 537 -14.45 -4.96 4.96
C LEU A 537 -15.02 -3.62 5.40
N THR A 538 -16.24 -3.34 4.99
CA THR A 538 -17.04 -2.24 5.54
C THR A 538 -18.39 -2.79 5.93
N LEU A 539 -18.69 -2.73 7.22
CA LEU A 539 -20.02 -3.10 7.73
C LEU A 539 -20.95 -1.91 7.59
N PRO A 540 -22.19 -2.14 7.17
CA PRO A 540 -23.17 -1.08 7.04
C PRO A 540 -23.48 -0.45 8.39
N VAL A 541 -23.96 0.77 8.34
CA VAL A 541 -24.49 1.49 9.48
C VAL A 541 -25.67 0.71 10.07
N LEU A 542 -25.60 0.37 11.33
CA LEU A 542 -26.62 -0.37 12.05
C LEU A 542 -27.63 0.61 12.65
N GLY A 543 -28.76 0.80 11.97
CA GLY A 543 -29.96 1.41 12.54
C GLY A 543 -30.09 2.94 12.36
N THR A 544 -31.32 3.39 12.33
CA THR A 544 -31.75 4.81 12.24
C THR A 544 -32.19 5.39 13.61
N GLY A 545 -31.99 4.67 14.68
CA GLY A 545 -32.39 5.08 16.04
C GLY A 545 -31.32 5.91 16.73
N GLY A 546 -31.65 7.08 17.20
CA GLY A 546 -30.77 8.08 17.77
C GLY A 546 -30.05 7.71 19.07
N TYR A 547 -29.27 6.67 19.08
CA TYR A 547 -28.40 6.27 20.18
C TYR A 547 -26.96 6.61 19.88
N SER A 548 -26.38 7.36 20.78
CA SER A 548 -24.95 7.70 20.74
C SER A 548 -24.13 6.52 21.25
N ALA A 549 -23.92 5.54 20.38
CA ALA A 549 -22.88 4.58 20.65
C ALA A 549 -21.53 5.26 20.45
N ASN A 550 -20.78 5.44 21.51
CA ASN A 550 -19.34 5.56 21.43
C ASN A 550 -18.78 4.13 21.57
N PRO A 551 -18.60 3.35 20.50
CA PRO A 551 -17.83 2.14 20.62
C PRO A 551 -16.38 2.57 20.78
N SER A 552 -15.99 2.87 21.98
CA SER A 552 -14.60 2.92 22.35
C SER A 552 -14.14 1.49 22.50
N VAL A 553 -13.78 0.88 21.39
CA VAL A 553 -12.97 -0.33 21.45
C VAL A 553 -11.59 0.15 21.84
N GLY A 554 -11.22 -0.05 23.09
CA GLY A 554 -9.84 0.10 23.51
C GLY A 554 -8.97 -0.82 22.65
N ALA A 555 -7.77 -0.37 22.33
CA ALA A 555 -6.79 -1.22 21.68
C ALA A 555 -6.64 -2.48 22.53
N SER A 556 -7.22 -3.55 22.09
CA SER A 556 -7.02 -4.87 22.63
C SER A 556 -6.65 -5.77 21.47
N THR A 557 -5.57 -6.47 21.63
CA THR A 557 -5.25 -7.60 20.78
C THR A 557 -6.39 -8.61 20.87
N LEU A 558 -7.02 -8.89 19.75
CA LEU A 558 -7.89 -10.05 19.61
C LEU A 558 -7.05 -11.32 19.63
#